data_5131a5ea96646cec7514e241b10f968a
#
_entry.id   5131a5ea96646cec7514e241b10f968a
#
_cell.length_a   1.000
_cell.length_b   1.000
_cell.length_c   1.000
_cell.angle_alpha   90.00
_cell.angle_beta   90.00
_cell.angle_gamma   90.00
#
_symmetry.space_group_name_H-M   'P 1'
#
loop_
_entity.id
_entity.type
_entity.pdbx_description
1 polymer ?
#
loop_
_entity_poly.entity_id
_entity_poly.type
_entity_poly.pdbx_seq_one_letter_code
_entity_poly.pdbx_strand_id
1 'polypeptide(L)'
;MELIRGLHNLKNHSSCVVTIGNFDGVHKGHQKILNKLVSLAKKKGVPSLVISFSVTPEAFFGRTKAKLSSFRDKHLFLESLGIDKHLLIRFNREFSEVSAESFIGDVLVKRLGIKHCLVGDDFQFGKGRRGDFAMLKKASHRMNFIVEEVEELNLENNRISSSAIRGLLLKGDFRQAEEYLGRPFTISGRISHGDKRGRTIGFPTANIGIRRKISPVLGVYSVVIKVRDEEHVGVCNIGKRPTIGGSKVLLEVFIFNFNEEIYGEYVSIIFKQKCRDEIKFNSFDELKDQIKQDVETSKKYFKGENYLT
;
A
#
# COMPACT_ATOMS: atom_id res chain seq x y z
N MET A 1 15.28 -9.14 2.79
CA MET A 1 14.08 -10.05 2.75
C MET A 1 14.01 -10.79 1.42
N GLU A 2 13.88 -12.12 1.44
CA GLU A 2 13.72 -12.95 0.24
C GLU A 2 12.30 -12.80 -0.35
N LEU A 3 12.19 -12.46 -1.64
CA LEU A 3 10.91 -12.42 -2.36
C LEU A 3 10.69 -13.72 -3.16
N ILE A 4 9.69 -14.51 -2.78
CA ILE A 4 9.30 -15.74 -3.46
C ILE A 4 8.04 -15.46 -4.28
N ARG A 5 8.11 -15.59 -5.61
CA ARG A 5 6.99 -15.35 -6.53
C ARG A 5 6.31 -16.65 -6.92
N GLY A 6 5.11 -16.90 -6.37
CA GLY A 6 4.32 -18.09 -6.65
C GLY A 6 4.78 -19.35 -5.89
N LEU A 7 3.85 -20.27 -5.69
CA LEU A 7 4.07 -21.52 -4.96
C LEU A 7 5.07 -22.45 -5.64
N HIS A 8 5.22 -22.38 -6.97
CA HIS A 8 6.15 -23.21 -7.73
C HIS A 8 7.64 -22.89 -7.47
N ASN A 9 7.92 -21.70 -6.94
CA ASN A 9 9.28 -21.28 -6.57
C ASN A 9 9.64 -21.62 -5.12
N LEU A 10 8.76 -22.27 -4.38
CA LEU A 10 9.08 -22.79 -3.04
C LEU A 10 9.96 -24.04 -3.19
N LYS A 11 11.27 -23.85 -3.24
CA LYS A 11 12.26 -24.94 -3.25
C LYS A 11 12.88 -25.08 -1.86
N ASN A 12 12.98 -26.33 -1.38
CA ASN A 12 13.67 -26.68 -0.13
C ASN A 12 13.31 -25.80 1.06
N HIS A 13 12.00 -25.57 1.26
CA HIS A 13 11.54 -24.71 2.33
C HIS A 13 11.63 -25.45 3.67
N SER A 14 12.59 -25.05 4.50
CA SER A 14 12.64 -25.44 5.91
C SER A 14 11.53 -24.73 6.69
N SER A 15 11.11 -25.32 7.80
CA SER A 15 10.07 -24.80 8.70
C SER A 15 10.03 -23.27 8.85
N CYS A 16 8.84 -22.70 9.02
CA CYS A 16 8.67 -21.24 9.22
C CYS A 16 7.55 -20.89 10.20
N VAL A 17 7.55 -19.65 10.66
CA VAL A 17 6.39 -18.98 11.26
C VAL A 17 5.73 -18.14 10.17
N VAL A 18 4.40 -18.28 9.98
CA VAL A 18 3.70 -17.68 8.84
C VAL A 18 2.57 -16.77 9.28
N THR A 19 2.31 -15.73 8.51
CA THR A 19 1.06 -14.99 8.50
C THR A 19 0.55 -14.77 7.09
N ILE A 20 -0.76 -14.61 6.92
CA ILE A 20 -1.42 -14.54 5.62
C ILE A 20 -2.35 -13.33 5.60
N GLY A 21 -2.20 -12.48 4.58
CA GLY A 21 -3.08 -11.31 4.43
C GLY A 21 -2.72 -10.43 3.25
N ASN A 22 -3.59 -9.49 2.93
CA ASN A 22 -3.31 -8.51 1.88
C ASN A 22 -2.27 -7.47 2.31
N PHE A 23 -2.23 -7.16 3.59
CA PHE A 23 -1.32 -6.17 4.21
C PHE A 23 -1.29 -4.84 3.44
N ASP A 24 -2.48 -4.37 2.98
CA ASP A 24 -2.58 -3.13 2.23
C ASP A 24 -2.39 -1.93 3.15
N GLY A 25 -1.35 -1.13 2.84
CA GLY A 25 -0.93 -0.02 3.68
C GLY A 25 -0.07 -0.40 4.88
N VAL A 26 0.04 -1.66 5.28
CA VAL A 26 0.78 -2.15 6.47
C VAL A 26 0.57 -1.23 7.67
N HIS A 27 -0.71 -0.97 8.02
CA HIS A 27 -1.12 -0.11 9.12
C HIS A 27 -0.77 -0.71 10.49
N LYS A 28 -0.91 0.06 11.58
CA LYS A 28 -0.53 -0.37 12.94
C LYS A 28 -1.13 -1.72 13.36
N GLY A 29 -2.38 -2.04 12.94
CA GLY A 29 -2.96 -3.36 13.17
C GLY A 29 -2.18 -4.49 12.47
N HIS A 30 -1.75 -4.27 11.22
CA HIS A 30 -0.86 -5.21 10.53
C HIS A 30 0.52 -5.30 11.20
N GLN A 31 1.08 -4.17 11.63
CA GLN A 31 2.38 -4.12 12.30
C GLN A 31 2.38 -4.93 13.62
N LYS A 32 1.28 -4.92 14.38
CA LYS A 32 1.11 -5.76 15.59
C LYS A 32 1.31 -7.25 15.25
N ILE A 33 0.64 -7.75 14.22
CA ILE A 33 0.77 -9.15 13.75
C ILE A 33 2.19 -9.44 13.25
N LEU A 34 2.76 -8.54 12.44
CA LEU A 34 4.08 -8.72 11.83
C LEU A 34 5.20 -8.69 12.86
N ASN A 35 5.16 -7.81 13.86
CA ASN A 35 6.12 -7.77 14.96
C ASN A 35 6.07 -9.05 15.80
N LYS A 36 4.85 -9.55 16.08
CA LYS A 36 4.67 -10.84 16.75
C LYS A 36 5.22 -12.00 15.93
N LEU A 37 5.01 -11.99 14.60
CA LEU A 37 5.55 -12.97 13.65
C LEU A 37 7.08 -13.03 13.75
N VAL A 38 7.75 -11.88 13.67
CA VAL A 38 9.22 -11.79 13.76
C VAL A 38 9.74 -12.28 15.12
N SER A 39 9.09 -11.88 16.22
CA SER A 39 9.45 -12.31 17.58
C SER A 39 9.35 -13.83 17.74
N LEU A 40 8.25 -14.43 17.28
CA LEU A 40 8.05 -15.88 17.33
C LEU A 40 9.02 -16.65 16.43
N ALA A 41 9.32 -16.14 15.25
CA ALA A 41 10.27 -16.72 14.33
C ALA A 41 11.66 -16.77 14.96
N LYS A 42 12.14 -15.66 15.54
CA LYS A 42 13.40 -15.59 16.30
C LYS A 42 13.43 -16.59 17.46
N LYS A 43 12.36 -16.62 18.27
CA LYS A 43 12.27 -17.55 19.42
C LYS A 43 12.33 -19.02 19.02
N LYS A 44 11.81 -19.36 17.84
CA LYS A 44 11.81 -20.74 17.33
C LYS A 44 13.01 -21.08 16.45
N GLY A 45 13.89 -20.15 16.16
CA GLY A 45 15.04 -20.35 15.28
C GLY A 45 14.67 -20.70 13.83
N VAL A 46 13.55 -20.19 13.34
CA VAL A 46 13.05 -20.44 11.98
C VAL A 46 12.68 -19.11 11.30
N PRO A 47 12.67 -19.02 9.97
CA PRO A 47 12.35 -17.77 9.29
C PRO A 47 10.87 -17.34 9.49
N SER A 48 10.65 -16.03 9.55
CA SER A 48 9.36 -15.37 9.42
C SER A 48 8.94 -15.31 7.96
N LEU A 49 7.68 -15.67 7.65
CA LEU A 49 7.17 -15.68 6.29
C LEU A 49 5.81 -14.96 6.22
N VAL A 50 5.71 -13.99 5.33
CA VAL A 50 4.45 -13.30 5.01
C VAL A 50 3.94 -13.81 3.68
N ILE A 51 2.70 -14.31 3.64
CA ILE A 51 1.99 -14.62 2.41
C ILE A 51 1.10 -13.46 2.04
N SER A 52 1.27 -12.90 0.84
CA SER A 52 0.35 -11.89 0.29
C SER A 52 0.02 -12.13 -1.18
N PHE A 53 -0.87 -11.32 -1.74
CA PHE A 53 -1.40 -11.51 -3.08
C PHE A 53 -1.02 -10.37 -4.02
N SER A 54 -0.58 -10.70 -5.25
CA SER A 54 -0.32 -9.71 -6.31
C SER A 54 -1.64 -9.18 -6.91
N VAL A 55 -2.62 -10.07 -7.10
CA VAL A 55 -4.03 -9.77 -7.31
C VAL A 55 -4.74 -10.23 -6.04
N THR A 56 -5.48 -9.35 -5.37
CA THR A 56 -6.21 -9.73 -4.15
C THR A 56 -7.46 -10.54 -4.51
N PRO A 57 -7.97 -11.40 -3.62
CA PRO A 57 -9.22 -12.11 -3.85
C PRO A 57 -10.37 -11.18 -4.28
N GLU A 58 -10.52 -10.04 -3.58
CA GLU A 58 -11.58 -9.08 -3.89
C GLU A 58 -11.43 -8.51 -5.30
N ALA A 59 -10.19 -8.18 -5.71
CA ALA A 59 -9.93 -7.65 -7.04
C ALA A 59 -10.18 -8.69 -8.14
N PHE A 60 -9.89 -9.97 -7.88
CA PHE A 60 -10.18 -11.07 -8.79
C PHE A 60 -11.69 -11.24 -9.02
N PHE A 61 -12.50 -11.09 -7.97
CA PHE A 61 -13.96 -11.15 -8.04
C PHE A 61 -14.61 -9.79 -8.40
N GLY A 62 -13.88 -8.87 -9.02
CA GLY A 62 -14.41 -7.59 -9.52
C GLY A 62 -14.58 -6.49 -8.49
N ARG A 63 -14.24 -6.72 -7.22
CA ARG A 63 -14.36 -5.74 -6.12
C ARG A 63 -13.05 -5.00 -5.89
N THR A 64 -12.54 -4.34 -6.93
CA THR A 64 -11.26 -3.62 -6.84
C THR A 64 -11.39 -2.40 -5.93
N LYS A 65 -10.58 -2.34 -4.87
CA LYS A 65 -10.46 -1.18 -3.98
C LYS A 65 -9.19 -0.38 -4.31
N ALA A 66 -9.20 0.91 -3.99
CA ALA A 66 -8.00 1.74 -4.06
C ALA A 66 -6.91 1.19 -3.15
N LYS A 67 -5.73 0.90 -3.69
CA LYS A 67 -4.60 0.39 -2.89
C LYS A 67 -3.96 1.52 -2.09
N LEU A 68 -3.70 1.29 -0.80
CA LEU A 68 -2.98 2.22 0.08
C LEU A 68 -1.49 2.24 -0.23
N SER A 69 -0.92 1.09 -0.59
CA SER A 69 0.50 0.98 -0.94
C SER A 69 0.73 0.28 -2.27
N SER A 70 1.81 0.62 -2.99
CA SER A 70 2.30 -0.18 -4.10
C SER A 70 2.87 -1.51 -3.58
N PHE A 71 3.07 -2.49 -4.48
CA PHE A 71 3.77 -3.73 -4.09
C PHE A 71 5.18 -3.44 -3.57
N ARG A 72 5.92 -2.54 -4.24
CA ARG A 72 7.28 -2.16 -3.85
C ARG A 72 7.31 -1.55 -2.45
N ASP A 73 6.45 -0.55 -2.19
CA ASP A 73 6.40 0.12 -0.89
C ASP A 73 6.04 -0.86 0.24
N LYS A 74 5.05 -1.74 -0.02
CA LYS A 74 4.69 -2.81 0.91
C LYS A 74 5.87 -3.75 1.18
N HIS A 75 6.56 -4.21 0.13
CA HIS A 75 7.69 -5.12 0.27
C HIS A 75 8.81 -4.51 1.09
N LEU A 76 9.23 -3.28 0.77
CA LEU A 76 10.26 -2.57 1.51
C LEU A 76 9.86 -2.33 2.98
N PHE A 77 8.60 -2.04 3.23
CA PHE A 77 8.13 -1.85 4.60
C PHE A 77 8.09 -3.16 5.40
N LEU A 78 7.70 -4.28 4.79
CA LEU A 78 7.83 -5.60 5.42
C LEU A 78 9.29 -5.94 5.75
N GLU A 79 10.21 -5.61 4.86
CA GLU A 79 11.65 -5.77 5.07
C GLU A 79 12.17 -4.94 6.25
N SER A 80 11.75 -3.67 6.35
CA SER A 80 12.13 -2.80 7.47
C SER A 80 11.61 -3.29 8.83
N LEU A 81 10.55 -4.09 8.86
CA LEU A 81 10.06 -4.75 10.07
C LEU A 81 10.83 -6.03 10.43
N GLY A 82 11.82 -6.42 9.64
CA GLY A 82 12.64 -7.60 9.87
C GLY A 82 12.00 -8.92 9.43
N ILE A 83 11.08 -8.90 8.47
CA ILE A 83 10.53 -10.11 7.85
C ILE A 83 11.61 -10.78 6.99
N ASP A 84 11.79 -12.10 7.13
CA ASP A 84 12.80 -12.84 6.37
C ASP A 84 12.35 -13.19 4.96
N LYS A 85 11.08 -13.60 4.79
CA LYS A 85 10.55 -14.08 3.52
C LYS A 85 9.17 -13.50 3.19
N HIS A 86 8.98 -13.12 1.94
CA HIS A 86 7.71 -12.65 1.41
C HIS A 86 7.26 -13.52 0.23
N LEU A 87 6.28 -14.39 0.46
CA LEU A 87 5.64 -15.20 -0.58
C LEU A 87 4.51 -14.42 -1.24
N LEU A 88 4.69 -14.08 -2.50
CA LEU A 88 3.71 -13.38 -3.32
C LEU A 88 2.96 -14.35 -4.21
N ILE A 89 1.71 -14.67 -3.86
CA ILE A 89 0.84 -15.54 -4.64
C ILE A 89 0.00 -14.71 -5.61
N ARG A 90 -0.17 -15.18 -6.84
CA ARG A 90 -1.16 -14.63 -7.76
C ARG A 90 -2.49 -15.32 -7.48
N PHE A 91 -3.47 -14.57 -6.98
CA PHE A 91 -4.83 -15.08 -6.88
C PHE A 91 -5.44 -15.14 -8.30
N ASN A 92 -5.72 -16.33 -8.76
CA ASN A 92 -6.26 -16.65 -10.08
C ASN A 92 -7.37 -17.72 -9.93
N ARG A 93 -7.94 -18.15 -11.05
CA ARG A 93 -9.02 -19.15 -11.04
C ARG A 93 -8.56 -20.47 -10.40
N GLU A 94 -7.40 -20.97 -10.75
CA GLU A 94 -6.85 -22.20 -10.20
C GLU A 94 -6.70 -22.11 -8.67
N PHE A 95 -6.08 -21.03 -8.16
CA PHE A 95 -5.92 -20.84 -6.71
C PHE A 95 -7.26 -20.60 -6.00
N SER A 96 -8.25 -19.99 -6.66
CA SER A 96 -9.59 -19.78 -6.09
C SER A 96 -10.40 -21.06 -5.91
N GLU A 97 -10.03 -22.15 -6.60
CA GLU A 97 -10.65 -23.46 -6.50
C GLU A 97 -9.99 -24.38 -5.45
N VAL A 98 -8.87 -23.93 -4.84
CA VAL A 98 -8.18 -24.70 -3.79
C VAL A 98 -9.07 -24.79 -2.55
N SER A 99 -9.37 -26.01 -2.11
CA SER A 99 -10.15 -26.22 -0.88
C SER A 99 -9.41 -25.72 0.36
N ALA A 100 -10.13 -25.49 1.45
CA ALA A 100 -9.50 -25.09 2.71
C ALA A 100 -8.57 -26.21 3.25
N GLU A 101 -8.96 -27.46 3.12
CA GLU A 101 -8.18 -28.63 3.52
C GLU A 101 -6.88 -28.74 2.71
N SER A 102 -6.95 -28.60 1.38
CA SER A 102 -5.77 -28.63 0.52
C SER A 102 -4.86 -27.45 0.78
N PHE A 103 -5.39 -26.27 1.08
CA PHE A 103 -4.58 -25.12 1.44
C PHE A 103 -3.80 -25.39 2.74
N ILE A 104 -4.43 -25.95 3.76
CA ILE A 104 -3.74 -26.33 5.01
C ILE A 104 -2.71 -27.44 4.74
N GLY A 105 -3.17 -28.57 4.18
CA GLY A 105 -2.33 -29.76 4.04
C GLY A 105 -1.19 -29.61 3.04
N ASP A 106 -1.51 -29.14 1.83
CA ASP A 106 -0.53 -29.11 0.75
C ASP A 106 0.31 -27.84 0.75
N VAL A 107 -0.28 -26.66 1.06
CA VAL A 107 0.48 -25.41 1.03
C VAL A 107 1.15 -25.13 2.37
N LEU A 108 0.38 -25.05 3.46
CA LEU A 108 0.96 -24.64 4.75
C LEU A 108 1.84 -25.73 5.36
N VAL A 109 1.39 -26.97 5.36
CA VAL A 109 2.14 -28.07 6.04
C VAL A 109 3.19 -28.66 5.12
N LYS A 110 2.82 -29.24 3.96
CA LYS A 110 3.78 -29.97 3.10
C LYS A 110 4.79 -29.06 2.45
N ARG A 111 4.36 -27.92 1.84
CA ARG A 111 5.29 -27.04 1.10
C ARG A 111 6.03 -26.06 2.00
N LEU A 112 5.35 -25.46 2.99
CA LEU A 112 5.96 -24.46 3.87
C LEU A 112 6.48 -25.02 5.19
N GLY A 113 6.05 -26.19 5.60
CA GLY A 113 6.50 -26.82 6.85
C GLY A 113 6.22 -25.93 8.07
N ILE A 114 5.06 -25.27 8.10
CA ILE A 114 4.76 -24.28 9.13
C ILE A 114 4.88 -24.87 10.55
N LYS A 115 5.50 -24.12 11.46
CA LYS A 115 5.53 -24.43 12.90
C LYS A 115 4.53 -23.58 13.68
N HIS A 116 4.21 -22.39 13.16
CA HIS A 116 3.25 -21.48 13.78
C HIS A 116 2.59 -20.62 12.70
N CYS A 117 1.27 -20.47 12.78
CA CYS A 117 0.47 -19.64 11.89
C CYS A 117 -0.22 -18.54 12.70
N LEU A 118 0.02 -17.28 12.35
CA LEU A 118 -0.68 -16.14 12.91
C LEU A 118 -1.73 -15.65 11.92
N VAL A 119 -2.96 -15.45 12.37
CA VAL A 119 -4.07 -14.93 11.55
C VAL A 119 -4.81 -13.83 12.31
N GLY A 120 -5.48 -12.94 11.58
CA GLY A 120 -6.44 -12.01 12.18
C GLY A 120 -7.77 -12.70 12.47
N ASP A 121 -8.58 -12.07 13.28
CA ASP A 121 -9.91 -12.54 13.71
C ASP A 121 -10.94 -12.73 12.59
N ASP A 122 -10.81 -11.97 11.49
CA ASP A 122 -11.67 -12.05 10.31
C ASP A 122 -11.12 -12.96 9.19
N PHE A 123 -10.07 -13.73 9.50
CA PHE A 123 -9.36 -14.51 8.48
C PHE A 123 -10.21 -15.66 7.95
N GLN A 124 -10.41 -15.65 6.63
CA GLN A 124 -11.07 -16.72 5.89
C GLN A 124 -10.28 -17.11 4.65
N PHE A 125 -10.28 -18.39 4.30
CA PHE A 125 -9.47 -18.93 3.21
C PHE A 125 -10.16 -20.11 2.50
N GLY A 126 -9.50 -20.59 1.43
CA GLY A 126 -10.01 -21.69 0.62
C GLY A 126 -11.18 -21.31 -0.28
N LYS A 127 -11.61 -22.27 -1.11
CA LYS A 127 -12.73 -22.11 -2.03
C LYS A 127 -14.00 -21.67 -1.30
N GLY A 128 -14.60 -20.57 -1.78
CA GLY A 128 -15.82 -20.03 -1.20
C GLY A 128 -15.65 -19.51 0.23
N ARG A 129 -14.40 -19.23 0.70
CA ARG A 129 -14.09 -18.78 2.07
C ARG A 129 -14.60 -19.72 3.16
N ARG A 130 -14.56 -21.04 2.89
CA ARG A 130 -15.07 -22.06 3.83
C ARG A 130 -14.10 -22.37 4.96
N GLY A 131 -12.82 -22.02 4.83
CA GLY A 131 -11.83 -22.13 5.89
C GLY A 131 -11.86 -20.92 6.81
N ASP A 132 -11.72 -21.17 8.11
CA ASP A 132 -11.71 -20.19 9.19
C ASP A 132 -10.67 -20.55 10.26
N PHE A 133 -10.60 -19.77 11.33
CA PHE A 133 -9.71 -20.02 12.46
C PHE A 133 -10.01 -21.38 13.15
N ALA A 134 -11.29 -21.75 13.31
CA ALA A 134 -11.68 -23.02 13.95
C ALA A 134 -11.16 -24.22 13.15
N MET A 135 -11.23 -24.16 11.83
CA MET A 135 -10.68 -25.19 10.95
C MET A 135 -9.16 -25.30 11.05
N LEU A 136 -8.45 -24.14 11.07
CA LEU A 136 -7.00 -24.13 11.30
C LEU A 136 -6.63 -24.73 12.65
N LYS A 137 -7.37 -24.40 13.71
CA LYS A 137 -7.16 -24.93 15.06
C LYS A 137 -7.38 -26.44 15.12
N LYS A 138 -8.43 -26.95 14.48
CA LYS A 138 -8.65 -28.40 14.37
C LYS A 138 -7.52 -29.11 13.60
N ALA A 139 -7.05 -28.51 12.52
CA ALA A 139 -5.95 -29.07 11.73
C ALA A 139 -4.61 -29.01 12.49
N SER A 140 -4.35 -27.97 13.27
CA SER A 140 -3.11 -27.79 14.02
C SER A 140 -2.82 -28.94 14.99
N HIS A 141 -3.85 -29.46 15.68
CA HIS A 141 -3.73 -30.61 16.58
C HIS A 141 -3.29 -31.89 15.85
N ARG A 142 -3.73 -32.07 14.59
CA ARG A 142 -3.42 -33.29 13.81
C ARG A 142 -2.13 -33.19 13.02
N MET A 143 -1.72 -31.97 12.64
CA MET A 143 -0.61 -31.73 11.71
C MET A 143 0.61 -31.06 12.37
N ASN A 144 0.64 -31.06 13.72
CA ASN A 144 1.78 -30.64 14.54
C ASN A 144 2.29 -29.20 14.23
N PHE A 145 1.37 -28.23 14.19
CA PHE A 145 1.69 -26.79 14.17
C PHE A 145 0.83 -26.04 15.17
N ILE A 146 1.23 -24.81 15.50
CA ILE A 146 0.46 -23.96 16.38
C ILE A 146 -0.28 -22.93 15.51
N VAL A 147 -1.54 -22.65 15.84
CA VAL A 147 -2.27 -21.52 15.26
C VAL A 147 -2.68 -20.56 16.37
N GLU A 148 -2.52 -19.27 16.09
CA GLU A 148 -2.86 -18.22 17.03
C GLU A 148 -3.60 -17.10 16.30
N GLU A 149 -4.68 -16.65 16.91
CA GLU A 149 -5.44 -15.49 16.48
C GLU A 149 -4.85 -14.23 17.11
N VAL A 150 -4.67 -13.20 16.32
CA VAL A 150 -4.18 -11.91 16.79
C VAL A 150 -5.34 -10.92 16.74
N GLU A 151 -5.73 -10.46 17.92
CA GLU A 151 -6.79 -9.48 18.08
C GLU A 151 -6.52 -8.19 17.32
N GLU A 152 -7.58 -7.59 16.84
CA GLU A 152 -7.57 -6.29 16.20
C GLU A 152 -6.92 -5.22 17.08
N LEU A 153 -6.41 -4.20 16.43
CA LEU A 153 -5.92 -3.02 17.12
C LEU A 153 -6.94 -1.89 16.97
N ASN A 154 -7.44 -1.42 18.10
CA ASN A 154 -8.30 -0.25 18.18
C ASN A 154 -7.49 0.96 18.67
N LEU A 155 -7.77 2.13 18.11
CA LEU A 155 -7.29 3.40 18.58
C LEU A 155 -8.52 4.26 18.91
N GLU A 156 -8.61 4.79 20.13
CA GLU A 156 -9.74 5.59 20.61
C GLU A 156 -11.13 4.95 20.27
N ASN A 157 -11.26 3.66 20.55
CA ASN A 157 -12.46 2.83 20.24
C ASN A 157 -12.77 2.64 18.75
N ASN A 158 -11.91 3.09 17.84
CA ASN A 158 -12.06 2.88 16.42
C ASN A 158 -11.12 1.80 15.92
N ARG A 159 -11.67 0.82 15.18
CA ARG A 159 -10.90 -0.24 14.56
C ARG A 159 -9.95 0.32 13.50
N ILE A 160 -8.63 0.06 13.64
CA ILE A 160 -7.66 0.37 12.60
C ILE A 160 -7.77 -0.64 11.46
N SER A 161 -8.22 -0.19 10.30
CA SER A 161 -8.35 -1.03 9.11
C SER A 161 -7.99 -0.29 7.83
N SER A 162 -7.63 -1.03 6.77
CA SER A 162 -7.40 -0.42 5.45
C SER A 162 -8.64 0.31 4.91
N SER A 163 -9.85 -0.10 5.30
CA SER A 163 -11.10 0.58 4.89
C SER A 163 -11.28 1.90 5.62
N ALA A 164 -11.01 1.95 6.93
CA ALA A 164 -11.04 3.19 7.70
C ALA A 164 -10.03 4.21 7.15
N ILE A 165 -8.79 3.77 6.89
CA ILE A 165 -7.75 4.65 6.32
C ILE A 165 -8.17 5.21 4.95
N ARG A 166 -8.78 4.41 4.07
CA ARG A 166 -9.29 4.94 2.79
C ARG A 166 -10.37 6.00 3.01
N GLY A 167 -11.24 5.81 4.00
CA GLY A 167 -12.25 6.81 4.37
C GLY A 167 -11.65 8.14 4.83
N LEU A 168 -10.60 8.08 5.65
CA LEU A 168 -9.86 9.27 6.11
C LEU A 168 -9.18 10.00 4.94
N LEU A 169 -8.49 9.26 4.07
CA LEU A 169 -7.82 9.83 2.90
C LEU A 169 -8.80 10.50 1.92
N LEU A 170 -9.99 9.92 1.72
CA LEU A 170 -11.04 10.53 0.90
C LEU A 170 -11.52 11.87 1.48
N LYS A 171 -11.58 11.98 2.81
CA LYS A 171 -11.94 13.22 3.52
C LYS A 171 -10.78 14.22 3.58
N GLY A 172 -9.56 13.83 3.23
CA GLY A 172 -8.36 14.66 3.36
C GLY A 172 -7.79 14.69 4.77
N ASP A 173 -8.22 13.81 5.65
CA ASP A 173 -7.70 13.71 7.02
C ASP A 173 -6.41 12.87 7.04
N PHE A 174 -5.33 13.52 6.61
CA PHE A 174 -4.00 12.87 6.55
C PHE A 174 -3.41 12.66 7.94
N ARG A 175 -3.77 13.50 8.92
CA ARG A 175 -3.26 13.38 10.30
C ARG A 175 -3.76 12.08 10.93
N GLN A 176 -5.05 11.83 10.92
CA GLN A 176 -5.59 10.60 11.49
C GLN A 176 -5.20 9.36 10.65
N ALA A 177 -5.09 9.52 9.32
CA ALA A 177 -4.57 8.45 8.45
C ALA A 177 -3.12 8.07 8.81
N GLU A 178 -2.25 9.05 9.12
CA GLU A 178 -0.89 8.83 9.60
C GLU A 178 -0.86 8.13 10.97
N GLU A 179 -1.72 8.52 11.89
CA GLU A 179 -1.87 7.86 13.19
C GLU A 179 -2.22 6.37 13.04
N TYR A 180 -3.11 6.03 12.09
CA TYR A 180 -3.50 4.64 11.81
C TYR A 180 -2.42 3.87 11.05
N LEU A 181 -1.73 4.51 10.12
CA LEU A 181 -0.63 3.91 9.36
C LEU A 181 0.65 3.76 10.19
N GLY A 182 0.87 4.64 11.19
CA GLY A 182 2.13 4.78 11.93
C GLY A 182 3.22 5.48 11.12
N ARG A 183 2.85 6.13 10.01
CA ARG A 183 3.70 6.95 9.13
C ARG A 183 2.85 7.79 8.19
N PRO A 184 3.42 8.87 7.59
CA PRO A 184 2.72 9.67 6.61
C PRO A 184 2.22 8.84 5.41
N PHE A 185 1.03 9.18 4.90
CA PHE A 185 0.53 8.56 3.67
C PHE A 185 1.37 9.00 2.48
N THR A 186 1.89 8.02 1.75
CA THR A 186 2.86 8.23 0.68
C THR A 186 2.45 7.46 -0.57
N ILE A 187 2.63 8.09 -1.74
CA ILE A 187 2.56 7.44 -3.05
C ILE A 187 3.91 7.56 -3.71
N SER A 188 4.51 6.44 -4.10
CA SER A 188 5.80 6.41 -4.75
C SER A 188 5.69 5.97 -6.21
N GLY A 189 6.56 6.49 -7.05
CA GLY A 189 6.62 6.14 -8.46
C GLY A 189 7.85 6.66 -9.16
N ARG A 190 8.02 6.26 -10.42
CA ARG A 190 9.12 6.75 -11.26
C ARG A 190 8.66 7.97 -12.05
N ILE A 191 9.49 8.99 -12.11
CA ILE A 191 9.24 10.18 -12.93
C ILE A 191 9.34 9.80 -14.40
N SER A 192 8.31 10.14 -15.18
CA SER A 192 8.21 9.88 -16.61
C SER A 192 8.02 11.19 -17.38
N HIS A 193 8.33 11.15 -18.67
CA HIS A 193 7.96 12.25 -19.56
C HIS A 193 6.44 12.40 -19.63
N GLY A 194 5.96 13.63 -19.51
CA GLY A 194 4.56 14.00 -19.66
C GLY A 194 4.36 14.90 -20.88
N ASP A 195 3.14 15.41 -21.04
CA ASP A 195 2.76 16.29 -22.17
C ASP A 195 3.42 17.69 -22.13
N LYS A 196 4.23 17.99 -21.08
CA LYS A 196 4.95 19.27 -20.87
C LYS A 196 4.05 20.51 -20.86
N ARG A 197 2.73 20.37 -20.74
CA ARG A 197 1.77 21.51 -20.76
C ARG A 197 1.99 22.49 -19.61
N GLY A 198 2.40 22.03 -18.42
CA GLY A 198 2.72 22.89 -17.29
C GLY A 198 3.87 23.84 -17.57
N ARG A 199 4.86 23.44 -18.38
CA ARG A 199 6.02 24.29 -18.74
C ARG A 199 5.61 25.52 -19.53
N THR A 200 4.60 25.43 -20.42
CA THR A 200 4.12 26.55 -21.25
C THR A 200 3.41 27.63 -20.44
N ILE A 201 2.94 27.29 -19.23
CA ILE A 201 2.24 28.24 -18.33
C ILE A 201 3.08 28.65 -17.13
N GLY A 202 4.36 28.27 -17.08
CA GLY A 202 5.27 28.66 -16.00
C GLY A 202 5.25 27.72 -14.77
N PHE A 203 4.55 26.58 -14.84
CA PHE A 203 4.48 25.59 -13.76
C PHE A 203 4.94 24.21 -14.24
N PRO A 204 6.25 23.99 -14.43
CA PRO A 204 6.77 22.72 -14.88
C PRO A 204 6.45 21.63 -13.84
N THR A 205 5.77 20.55 -14.27
CA THR A 205 5.37 19.45 -13.39
C THR A 205 6.16 18.18 -13.67
N ALA A 206 6.53 17.47 -12.62
CA ALA A 206 7.01 16.09 -12.67
C ALA A 206 5.82 15.15 -12.75
N ASN A 207 5.82 14.29 -13.78
CA ASN A 207 4.80 13.27 -13.96
C ASN A 207 5.22 11.96 -13.30
N ILE A 208 4.52 11.52 -12.26
CA ILE A 208 4.87 10.31 -11.53
C ILE A 208 4.04 9.13 -12.04
N GLY A 209 4.73 8.12 -12.55
CA GLY A 209 4.14 6.90 -13.06
C GLY A 209 3.62 6.01 -11.93
N ILE A 210 2.35 6.17 -11.58
CA ILE A 210 1.67 5.31 -10.61
C ILE A 210 0.85 4.25 -11.35
N ARG A 211 1.17 2.98 -11.11
CA ARG A 211 0.44 1.85 -11.75
C ARG A 211 -0.84 1.54 -10.99
N ARG A 212 -1.77 2.51 -10.88
CA ARG A 212 -3.04 2.38 -10.16
C ARG A 212 -4.21 2.67 -11.10
N LYS A 213 -5.26 1.84 -11.05
CA LYS A 213 -6.54 2.11 -11.72
C LYS A 213 -7.45 3.00 -10.87
N ILE A 214 -7.32 2.89 -9.55
CA ILE A 214 -8.10 3.65 -8.56
C ILE A 214 -7.13 4.18 -7.52
N SER A 215 -7.26 5.48 -7.18
CA SER A 215 -6.49 6.13 -6.13
C SER A 215 -7.37 6.35 -4.88
N PRO A 216 -6.80 6.25 -3.67
CA PRO A 216 -7.50 6.60 -2.43
C PRO A 216 -7.60 8.11 -2.21
N VAL A 217 -6.88 8.91 -3.01
CA VAL A 217 -6.90 10.37 -3.01
C VAL A 217 -7.10 10.88 -4.42
N LEU A 218 -7.92 11.91 -4.61
CA LEU A 218 -8.15 12.62 -5.87
C LEU A 218 -8.29 14.11 -5.57
N GLY A 219 -7.73 14.97 -6.41
CA GLY A 219 -7.75 16.44 -6.24
C GLY A 219 -6.36 17.03 -6.17
N VAL A 220 -6.26 18.22 -5.59
CA VAL A 220 -5.02 18.99 -5.44
C VAL A 220 -4.58 19.01 -3.98
N TYR A 221 -3.29 18.80 -3.75
CA TYR A 221 -2.74 18.64 -2.40
C TYR A 221 -1.40 19.36 -2.24
N SER A 222 -1.16 19.91 -1.05
CA SER A 222 0.19 20.27 -0.59
C SER A 222 0.95 18.99 -0.27
N VAL A 223 2.15 18.84 -0.81
CA VAL A 223 2.95 17.63 -0.68
C VAL A 223 4.41 17.92 -0.40
N VAL A 224 5.04 16.98 0.32
CA VAL A 224 6.51 16.87 0.34
C VAL A 224 6.89 15.80 -0.66
N ILE A 225 7.81 16.10 -1.56
CA ILE A 225 8.39 15.13 -2.49
C ILE A 225 9.81 14.81 -2.05
N LYS A 226 10.10 13.53 -1.91
CA LYS A 226 11.45 13.03 -1.65
C LYS A 226 12.07 12.56 -2.96
N VAL A 227 13.12 13.26 -3.36
CA VAL A 227 13.92 12.98 -4.56
C VAL A 227 15.30 12.57 -4.07
N ARG A 228 15.76 11.34 -4.39
CA ARG A 228 17.00 10.81 -3.80
C ARG A 228 16.89 10.85 -2.26
N ASP A 229 17.74 11.60 -1.57
CA ASP A 229 17.72 11.76 -0.12
C ASP A 229 17.25 13.15 0.34
N GLU A 230 16.82 14.02 -0.60
CA GLU A 230 16.38 15.38 -0.33
C GLU A 230 14.86 15.51 -0.34
N GLU A 231 14.35 16.34 0.55
CA GLU A 231 12.92 16.65 0.64
C GLU A 231 12.66 18.07 0.12
N HIS A 232 11.72 18.16 -0.81
CA HIS A 232 11.25 19.41 -1.38
C HIS A 232 9.75 19.55 -1.15
N VAL A 233 9.25 20.77 -1.10
CA VAL A 233 7.82 21.04 -0.99
C VAL A 233 7.22 21.39 -2.34
N GLY A 234 5.94 21.13 -2.51
CA GLY A 234 5.24 21.37 -3.74
C GLY A 234 3.74 21.22 -3.65
N VAL A 235 3.10 21.39 -4.78
CA VAL A 235 1.67 21.10 -4.96
C VAL A 235 1.50 19.98 -5.99
N CYS A 236 0.65 19.03 -5.71
CA CYS A 236 0.35 17.96 -6.65
C CYS A 236 -1.11 17.96 -7.08
N ASN A 237 -1.34 17.55 -8.31
CA ASN A 237 -2.64 17.15 -8.83
C ASN A 237 -2.65 15.63 -9.02
N ILE A 238 -3.66 14.96 -8.48
CA ILE A 238 -3.91 13.55 -8.73
C ILE A 238 -5.32 13.36 -9.25
N GLY A 239 -5.43 12.91 -10.48
CA GLY A 239 -6.69 12.86 -11.19
C GLY A 239 -6.84 11.64 -12.11
N LYS A 240 -8.03 11.49 -12.66
CA LYS A 240 -8.35 10.44 -13.64
C LYS A 240 -8.26 11.00 -15.05
N ARG A 241 -7.45 10.37 -15.90
CA ARG A 241 -7.41 10.67 -17.33
C ARG A 241 -8.07 9.56 -18.12
N PRO A 242 -9.10 9.86 -18.94
CA PRO A 242 -9.66 8.88 -19.86
C PRO A 242 -8.59 8.38 -20.84
N THR A 243 -8.58 7.08 -21.10
CA THR A 243 -7.68 6.44 -22.08
C THR A 243 -8.48 5.45 -22.90
N ILE A 244 -7.95 5.07 -24.08
CA ILE A 244 -8.50 3.97 -24.88
C ILE A 244 -8.40 2.70 -24.02
N GLY A 245 -9.54 2.19 -23.54
CA GLY A 245 -9.61 1.00 -22.67
C GLY A 245 -9.77 1.27 -21.16
N GLY A 246 -10.09 2.52 -20.75
CA GLY A 246 -10.42 2.83 -19.35
C GLY A 246 -9.92 4.19 -18.86
N SER A 247 -9.73 4.31 -17.56
CA SER A 247 -9.13 5.51 -16.95
C SER A 247 -7.80 5.16 -16.28
N LYS A 248 -6.82 6.04 -16.43
CA LYS A 248 -5.52 5.97 -15.75
C LYS A 248 -5.46 7.07 -14.70
N VAL A 249 -4.98 6.76 -13.53
CA VAL A 249 -4.68 7.79 -12.52
C VAL A 249 -3.34 8.45 -12.89
N LEU A 250 -3.35 9.75 -12.96
CA LEU A 250 -2.17 10.58 -13.21
C LEU A 250 -1.82 11.34 -11.93
N LEU A 251 -0.55 11.41 -11.61
CA LEU A 251 0.00 12.19 -10.49
C LEU A 251 1.04 13.14 -11.04
N GLU A 252 0.79 14.43 -10.95
CA GLU A 252 1.65 15.50 -11.40
C GLU A 252 2.02 16.38 -10.22
N VAL A 253 3.31 16.69 -10.05
CA VAL A 253 3.81 17.51 -8.94
C VAL A 253 4.57 18.70 -9.49
N PHE A 254 4.17 19.91 -9.10
CA PHE A 254 4.96 21.12 -9.24
C PHE A 254 5.79 21.30 -7.97
N ILE A 255 7.11 21.19 -8.10
CA ILE A 255 8.07 21.30 -6.99
C ILE A 255 8.51 22.77 -6.90
N PHE A 256 8.42 23.36 -5.71
CA PHE A 256 8.78 24.76 -5.52
C PHE A 256 10.29 24.95 -5.56
N ASN A 257 10.73 26.02 -6.23
CA ASN A 257 12.16 26.42 -6.32
C ASN A 257 13.10 25.28 -6.79
N PHE A 258 12.58 24.40 -7.67
CA PHE A 258 13.31 23.23 -8.15
C PHE A 258 13.58 23.35 -9.65
N ASN A 259 14.84 23.19 -10.05
CA ASN A 259 15.25 23.37 -11.46
C ASN A 259 16.16 22.25 -11.98
N GLU A 260 16.11 21.08 -11.35
CA GLU A 260 16.91 19.93 -11.76
C GLU A 260 16.16 19.00 -12.72
N GLU A 261 16.92 18.25 -13.52
CA GLU A 261 16.40 17.20 -14.36
C GLU A 261 16.35 15.88 -13.58
N ILE A 262 15.13 15.38 -13.36
CA ILE A 262 14.87 14.19 -12.49
C ILE A 262 14.10 13.08 -13.22
N TYR A 263 14.13 13.06 -14.55
CA TYR A 263 13.51 11.97 -15.32
C TYR A 263 14.14 10.62 -14.99
N GLY A 264 13.27 9.61 -14.83
CA GLY A 264 13.70 8.26 -14.47
C GLY A 264 13.96 8.03 -12.97
N GLU A 265 14.05 9.09 -12.15
CA GLU A 265 14.20 8.95 -10.71
C GLU A 265 12.95 8.31 -10.07
N TYR A 266 13.16 7.58 -9.00
CA TYR A 266 12.09 7.02 -8.19
C TYR A 266 11.86 7.90 -6.98
N VAL A 267 10.68 8.49 -6.90
CA VAL A 267 10.33 9.49 -5.89
C VAL A 267 9.19 9.03 -5.00
N SER A 268 9.09 9.66 -3.83
CA SER A 268 8.02 9.44 -2.86
C SER A 268 7.29 10.75 -2.59
N ILE A 269 5.97 10.75 -2.75
CA ILE A 269 5.10 11.89 -2.55
C ILE A 269 4.35 11.70 -1.24
N ILE A 270 4.65 12.53 -0.25
CA ILE A 270 4.02 12.56 1.07
C ILE A 270 2.89 13.59 1.01
N PHE A 271 1.66 13.15 1.22
CA PHE A 271 0.48 14.00 1.23
C PHE A 271 0.32 14.68 2.59
N LYS A 272 0.15 16.00 2.60
CA LYS A 272 0.05 16.82 3.80
C LYS A 272 -1.34 17.44 3.98
N GLN A 273 -1.80 18.24 3.02
CA GLN A 273 -3.08 18.95 3.10
C GLN A 273 -3.83 18.88 1.78
N LYS A 274 -5.13 18.68 1.84
CA LYS A 274 -5.99 18.80 0.66
C LYS A 274 -6.25 20.29 0.38
N CYS A 275 -5.88 20.76 -0.80
CA CYS A 275 -6.18 22.12 -1.25
C CYS A 275 -7.60 22.22 -1.80
N ARG A 276 -7.98 21.27 -2.67
CA ARG A 276 -9.32 21.21 -3.30
C ARG A 276 -9.58 19.90 -4.03
N ASP A 277 -10.82 19.70 -4.44
CA ASP A 277 -11.19 18.63 -5.38
C ASP A 277 -10.80 18.96 -6.83
N GLU A 278 -10.88 17.98 -7.73
CA GLU A 278 -10.71 18.22 -9.17
C GLU A 278 -11.85 19.10 -9.69
N ILE A 279 -11.50 20.09 -10.51
CA ILE A 279 -12.47 20.93 -11.24
C ILE A 279 -12.15 20.91 -12.73
N LYS A 280 -13.16 21.12 -13.56
CA LYS A 280 -13.01 21.30 -15.00
C LYS A 280 -12.89 22.79 -15.29
N PHE A 281 -12.01 23.15 -16.23
CA PHE A 281 -11.80 24.51 -16.69
C PHE A 281 -12.34 24.67 -18.09
N ASN A 282 -12.93 25.83 -18.38
CA ASN A 282 -13.46 26.15 -19.69
C ASN A 282 -12.41 26.84 -20.58
N SER A 283 -11.35 27.41 -19.95
CA SER A 283 -10.26 28.08 -20.65
C SER A 283 -8.90 27.74 -20.03
N PHE A 284 -7.86 28.03 -20.78
CA PHE A 284 -6.47 27.85 -20.34
C PHE A 284 -6.06 28.90 -19.29
N ASP A 285 -6.65 30.11 -19.37
CA ASP A 285 -6.40 31.17 -18.41
C ASP A 285 -7.03 30.85 -17.04
N GLU A 286 -8.27 30.33 -17.00
CA GLU A 286 -8.89 29.83 -15.77
C GLU A 286 -8.01 28.76 -15.09
N LEU A 287 -7.49 27.81 -15.86
CA LEU A 287 -6.58 26.78 -15.35
C LEU A 287 -5.32 27.40 -14.74
N LYS A 288 -4.69 28.36 -15.44
CA LYS A 288 -3.48 29.03 -14.99
C LYS A 288 -3.68 29.80 -13.70
N ASP A 289 -4.79 30.54 -13.60
CA ASP A 289 -5.10 31.31 -12.40
C ASP A 289 -5.42 30.42 -11.21
N GLN A 290 -6.12 29.30 -11.43
CA GLN A 290 -6.36 28.33 -10.38
C GLN A 290 -5.06 27.67 -9.90
N ILE A 291 -4.12 27.34 -10.80
CA ILE A 291 -2.82 26.79 -10.40
C ILE A 291 -2.05 27.81 -9.53
N LYS A 292 -2.10 29.11 -9.84
CA LYS A 292 -1.47 30.12 -8.98
C LYS A 292 -2.08 30.11 -7.57
N GLN A 293 -3.42 30.04 -7.46
CA GLN A 293 -4.12 29.95 -6.17
C GLN A 293 -3.74 28.68 -5.39
N ASP A 294 -3.65 27.52 -6.07
CA ASP A 294 -3.23 26.27 -5.46
C ASP A 294 -1.78 26.36 -4.92
N VAL A 295 -0.88 26.97 -5.67
CA VAL A 295 0.51 27.22 -5.26
C VAL A 295 0.58 28.13 -4.04
N GLU A 296 -0.16 29.26 -4.04
CA GLU A 296 -0.18 30.18 -2.90
C GLU A 296 -0.80 29.52 -1.64
N THR A 297 -1.86 28.73 -1.81
CA THR A 297 -2.45 27.95 -0.71
C THR A 297 -1.44 27.00 -0.11
N SER A 298 -0.71 26.26 -0.97
CA SER A 298 0.30 25.29 -0.53
C SER A 298 1.50 25.98 0.13
N LYS A 299 1.97 27.12 -0.40
CA LYS A 299 3.04 27.91 0.22
C LYS A 299 2.66 28.43 1.61
N LYS A 300 1.42 28.93 1.77
CA LYS A 300 0.90 29.38 3.08
C LYS A 300 0.91 28.23 4.09
N TYR A 301 0.46 27.03 3.69
CA TYR A 301 0.50 25.86 4.54
C TYR A 301 1.94 25.54 4.99
N PHE A 302 2.91 25.48 4.06
CA PHE A 302 4.28 25.12 4.39
C PHE A 302 5.03 26.19 5.19
N LYS A 303 4.67 27.47 5.07
CA LYS A 303 5.17 28.52 5.97
C LYS A 303 4.67 28.32 7.40
N GLY A 304 3.39 27.96 7.59
CA GLY A 304 2.82 27.65 8.91
C GLY A 304 3.45 26.42 9.58
N GLU A 305 3.92 25.45 8.78
CA GLU A 305 4.55 24.22 9.24
C GLU A 305 6.11 24.30 9.29
N ASN A 306 6.69 25.49 9.10
CA ASN A 306 8.15 25.73 9.09
C ASN A 306 8.96 24.94 8.05
N TYR A 307 8.35 24.53 6.93
CA TYR A 307 9.06 23.93 5.80
C TYR A 307 9.66 24.97 4.84
N LEU A 308 9.14 26.20 4.85
CA LEU A 308 9.59 27.33 4.06
C LEU A 308 9.96 28.47 5.02
N THR A 309 11.22 28.84 5.07
CA THR A 309 11.73 30.04 5.74
C THR A 309 11.52 31.29 4.90
#